data_682c1de406f2ea0a22941e180cf26583
#
_entry.id   682c1de406f2ea0a22941e180cf26583
#
_cell.length_a   1.000
_cell.length_b   1.000
_cell.length_c   1.000
_cell.angle_alpha   90.00
_cell.angle_beta   90.00
_cell.angle_gamma   90.00
#
_symmetry.space_group_name_H-M   'P 1'
#
loop_
_entity.id
_entity.type
_entity.pdbx_description
1 polymer ?
#
loop_
_entity_poly.entity_id
_entity_poly.type
_entity_poly.pdbx_seq_one_letter_code
_entity_poly.pdbx_strand_id
1 'polypeptide(L)'
;MPRAVITGVGFITSIGNSRTDVERSLRELRHGFKNVEFLGNPRIAVRVVGAVEGFATDSPNWRDWTYPERYRFAPEALRSVSPHGLYALCACEQALEDARLGAADLSDGETGLFCASAGSPFLFHHHLRQLEEARGERGSPMGMVSSIAGTLNFNLAAHYHIRGAVCGFVSACASSSHALGYAIDEVRLGRQKRVLVVGAEETHAETVLPFAAMRALSVNPDPGSASRPFDRRRDGFVSSGGAAVMVVEEAGQAAERGAPVYAELAGWGQAGDGHNVALSNPEGAGLAQAMRRALRDAQTPPEGIDYVNAHATSTPMGDRSEAAALRAVFGAGGGPAISSTKALTGHALSMAGVLEAAICALAVRDGFVPGCAHLEEPDPACDGLRLPLATVEGRPRAVLNNSSGFGGSNVCHVLKAFSA
;
A
#
# COMPACT_ATOMS: atom_id res chain seq x y z
N MET A 1 -23.36 -1.16 15.67
CA MET A 1 -22.58 -0.08 15.09
C MET A 1 -22.68 -0.17 13.58
N PRO A 2 -22.62 0.95 12.84
CA PRO A 2 -22.49 0.93 11.39
C PRO A 2 -21.31 0.06 10.97
N ARG A 3 -21.47 -0.69 9.86
CA ARG A 3 -20.38 -1.53 9.31
C ARG A 3 -19.68 -0.76 8.21
N ALA A 4 -18.35 -0.84 8.16
CA ALA A 4 -17.55 -0.26 7.10
C ALA A 4 -17.29 -1.32 6.02
N VAL A 5 -17.56 -0.99 4.76
CA VAL A 5 -17.36 -1.89 3.61
C VAL A 5 -16.52 -1.20 2.54
N ILE A 6 -15.88 -2.01 1.69
CA ILE A 6 -15.12 -1.53 0.55
C ILE A 6 -16.02 -1.60 -0.68
N THR A 7 -16.26 -0.46 -1.32
CA THR A 7 -17.16 -0.36 -2.48
C THR A 7 -16.43 -0.10 -3.80
N GLY A 8 -15.17 0.32 -3.76
CA GLY A 8 -14.36 0.53 -4.94
C GLY A 8 -12.87 0.45 -4.66
N VAL A 9 -12.12 0.02 -5.67
CA VAL A 9 -10.67 -0.07 -5.63
C VAL A 9 -10.04 0.46 -6.94
N GLY A 10 -8.86 1.08 -6.81
CA GLY A 10 -8.10 1.55 -7.96
C GLY A 10 -6.62 1.26 -7.80
N PHE A 11 -5.95 0.93 -8.91
CA PHE A 11 -4.57 0.47 -8.91
C PHE A 11 -3.75 1.09 -10.05
N ILE A 12 -2.62 1.67 -9.71
CA ILE A 12 -1.51 1.97 -10.60
C ILE A 12 -0.27 1.37 -9.92
N THR A 13 0.18 0.22 -10.35
CA THR A 13 1.19 -0.57 -9.65
C THR A 13 2.18 -1.24 -10.59
N SER A 14 3.27 -1.75 -10.05
CA SER A 14 4.25 -2.53 -10.81
C SER A 14 3.67 -3.81 -11.44
N ILE A 15 2.62 -4.39 -10.85
CA ILE A 15 1.99 -5.64 -11.33
C ILE A 15 0.73 -5.40 -12.16
N GLY A 16 0.39 -4.15 -12.45
CA GLY A 16 -0.73 -3.80 -13.32
C GLY A 16 -1.36 -2.46 -12.96
N ASN A 17 -2.04 -1.86 -13.93
CA ASN A 17 -2.67 -0.55 -13.84
C ASN A 17 -4.21 -0.63 -13.91
N SER A 18 -4.75 -1.78 -13.56
CA SER A 18 -6.18 -2.00 -13.39
C SER A 18 -6.40 -3.14 -12.40
N ARG A 19 -7.61 -3.22 -11.83
CA ARG A 19 -8.02 -4.34 -10.98
C ARG A 19 -7.78 -5.70 -11.65
N THR A 20 -8.18 -5.83 -12.91
CA THR A 20 -8.06 -7.08 -13.67
C THR A 20 -6.60 -7.49 -13.90
N ASP A 21 -5.71 -6.52 -14.18
CA ASP A 21 -4.29 -6.82 -14.37
C ASP A 21 -3.62 -7.23 -13.07
N VAL A 22 -3.94 -6.54 -11.96
CA VAL A 22 -3.44 -6.87 -10.63
C VAL A 22 -3.91 -8.26 -10.21
N GLU A 23 -5.20 -8.58 -10.35
CA GLU A 23 -5.74 -9.91 -10.04
C GLU A 23 -5.05 -11.01 -10.85
N ARG A 24 -4.90 -10.80 -12.16
CA ARG A 24 -4.19 -11.74 -13.05
C ARG A 24 -2.76 -11.98 -12.58
N SER A 25 -2.02 -10.92 -12.29
CA SER A 25 -0.63 -11.02 -11.83
C SER A 25 -0.51 -11.75 -10.48
N LEU A 26 -1.46 -11.52 -9.56
CA LEU A 26 -1.51 -12.24 -8.28
C LEU A 26 -1.79 -13.73 -8.44
N ARG A 27 -2.73 -14.10 -9.33
CA ARG A 27 -3.06 -15.51 -9.61
C ARG A 27 -1.93 -16.24 -10.30
N GLU A 28 -1.27 -15.59 -11.24
CA GLU A 28 -0.14 -16.13 -12.02
C GLU A 28 1.19 -16.02 -11.28
N LEU A 29 1.24 -15.40 -10.09
CA LEU A 29 2.45 -15.07 -9.34
C LEU A 29 3.47 -14.31 -10.20
N ARG A 30 2.99 -13.37 -11.03
CA ARG A 30 3.83 -12.56 -11.93
C ARG A 30 4.27 -11.28 -11.23
N HIS A 31 5.58 -11.12 -11.06
CA HIS A 31 6.17 -9.91 -10.47
C HIS A 31 6.29 -8.76 -11.48
N GLY A 32 6.34 -7.52 -10.94
CA GLY A 32 6.54 -6.29 -11.72
C GLY A 32 7.95 -5.70 -11.61
N PHE A 33 8.98 -6.53 -11.41
CA PHE A 33 10.35 -6.08 -11.18
C PHE A 33 11.13 -5.99 -12.47
N LYS A 34 11.98 -4.98 -12.54
CA LYS A 34 12.95 -4.81 -13.62
C LYS A 34 14.23 -4.13 -13.16
N ASN A 35 15.30 -4.34 -13.92
CA ASN A 35 16.52 -3.58 -13.77
C ASN A 35 16.32 -2.16 -14.32
N VAL A 36 16.81 -1.14 -13.63
CA VAL A 36 16.65 0.26 -14.01
C VAL A 36 18.00 0.95 -14.18
N GLU A 37 18.13 1.76 -15.23
CA GLU A 37 19.37 2.40 -15.61
C GLU A 37 19.81 3.50 -14.65
N PHE A 38 18.87 4.23 -14.01
CA PHE A 38 19.22 5.27 -13.06
C PHE A 38 19.98 4.74 -11.84
N LEU A 39 19.89 3.44 -11.55
CA LEU A 39 20.70 2.72 -10.57
C LEU A 39 21.98 2.14 -11.18
N GLY A 40 22.24 2.37 -12.46
CA GLY A 40 23.33 1.77 -13.24
C GLY A 40 24.75 2.22 -12.88
N ASN A 41 24.94 3.08 -11.86
CA ASN A 41 26.26 3.40 -11.36
C ASN A 41 26.93 2.13 -10.81
N PRO A 42 28.15 1.74 -11.31
CA PRO A 42 28.83 0.51 -10.87
C PRO A 42 29.09 0.42 -9.38
N ARG A 43 29.10 1.55 -8.68
CA ARG A 43 29.31 1.63 -7.22
C ARG A 43 28.02 1.34 -6.42
N ILE A 44 26.86 1.32 -7.08
CA ILE A 44 25.57 1.02 -6.44
C ILE A 44 25.27 -0.44 -6.71
N ALA A 45 25.17 -1.26 -5.66
CA ALA A 45 24.87 -2.68 -5.80
C ALA A 45 23.41 -2.97 -6.16
N VAL A 46 22.47 -2.10 -5.74
CA VAL A 46 21.04 -2.22 -6.03
C VAL A 46 20.76 -1.99 -7.52
N ARG A 47 19.96 -2.86 -8.12
CA ARG A 47 19.64 -2.82 -9.56
C ARG A 47 18.14 -2.92 -9.84
N VAL A 48 17.38 -3.51 -8.96
CA VAL A 48 16.01 -3.95 -9.20
C VAL A 48 15.02 -3.05 -8.48
N VAL A 49 13.98 -2.63 -9.18
CA VAL A 49 12.82 -1.94 -8.60
C VAL A 49 11.51 -2.50 -9.18
N GLY A 50 10.41 -2.32 -8.47
CA GLY A 50 9.07 -2.49 -8.99
C GLY A 50 8.64 -1.20 -9.68
N ALA A 51 8.58 -1.20 -11.02
CA ALA A 51 8.29 -0.02 -11.81
C ALA A 51 6.88 -0.04 -12.40
N VAL A 52 6.20 1.10 -12.33
CA VAL A 52 4.90 1.29 -12.99
C VAL A 52 5.12 1.38 -14.51
N GLU A 53 4.40 0.58 -15.27
CA GLU A 53 4.45 0.62 -16.74
C GLU A 53 3.41 1.57 -17.33
N GLY A 54 3.70 2.08 -18.55
CA GLY A 54 2.77 2.98 -19.25
C GLY A 54 2.73 4.41 -18.73
N PHE A 55 3.65 4.76 -17.84
CA PHE A 55 3.84 6.12 -17.34
C PHE A 55 5.31 6.53 -17.50
N ALA A 56 5.55 7.69 -18.05
CA ALA A 56 6.88 8.32 -18.07
C ALA A 56 6.78 9.64 -17.29
N THR A 57 7.32 9.65 -16.09
CA THR A 57 7.22 10.77 -15.14
C THR A 57 8.60 11.18 -14.59
N ASP A 58 9.67 10.82 -15.29
CA ASP A 58 11.04 11.09 -14.87
C ASP A 58 11.47 12.56 -15.07
N SER A 59 10.69 13.35 -15.82
CA SER A 59 10.90 14.80 -15.93
C SER A 59 10.29 15.52 -14.71
N PRO A 60 10.98 16.53 -14.16
CA PRO A 60 10.38 17.39 -13.14
C PRO A 60 9.32 18.35 -13.71
N ASN A 61 9.19 18.43 -15.05
CA ASN A 61 8.18 19.22 -15.73
C ASN A 61 7.00 18.31 -16.13
N TRP A 62 5.87 18.51 -15.52
CA TRP A 62 4.65 17.74 -15.81
C TRP A 62 4.21 17.76 -17.27
N ARG A 63 4.62 18.75 -18.09
CA ARG A 63 4.30 18.82 -19.52
C ARG A 63 4.99 17.76 -20.36
N ASP A 64 6.07 17.19 -19.83
CA ASP A 64 6.83 16.13 -20.49
C ASP A 64 6.30 14.74 -20.13
N TRP A 65 5.36 14.68 -19.17
CA TRP A 65 4.84 13.38 -18.71
C TRP A 65 3.94 12.74 -19.76
N THR A 66 4.09 11.41 -19.87
CA THR A 66 3.17 10.59 -20.66
C THR A 66 2.51 9.56 -19.76
N TYR A 67 1.22 9.35 -19.99
CA TYR A 67 0.38 8.42 -19.24
C TYR A 67 -0.78 7.95 -20.14
N PRO A 68 -1.52 6.88 -19.77
CA PRO A 68 -2.58 6.33 -20.62
C PRO A 68 -3.66 7.35 -21.00
N GLU A 69 -3.99 7.43 -22.29
CA GLU A 69 -4.91 8.42 -22.89
C GLU A 69 -6.34 8.41 -22.32
N ARG A 70 -6.72 7.31 -21.66
CA ARG A 70 -8.03 7.22 -20.98
C ARG A 70 -8.17 8.25 -19.85
N TYR A 71 -7.07 8.71 -19.26
CA TYR A 71 -7.06 9.73 -18.23
C TYR A 71 -6.85 11.11 -18.85
N ARG A 72 -7.69 12.07 -18.46
CA ARG A 72 -7.60 13.42 -18.97
C ARG A 72 -7.72 14.41 -17.81
N PHE A 73 -6.62 15.05 -17.49
CA PHE A 73 -6.57 16.06 -16.45
C PHE A 73 -6.31 17.45 -17.05
N ALA A 74 -6.98 18.45 -16.50
CA ALA A 74 -6.73 19.83 -16.89
C ALA A 74 -5.29 20.25 -16.54
N PRO A 75 -4.62 21.06 -17.39
CA PRO A 75 -3.27 21.54 -17.12
C PRO A 75 -3.11 22.20 -15.74
N GLU A 76 -4.15 22.85 -15.27
CA GLU A 76 -4.21 23.51 -13.95
C GLU A 76 -4.07 22.50 -12.82
N ALA A 77 -4.69 21.33 -12.94
CA ALA A 77 -4.61 20.28 -11.93
C ALA A 77 -3.20 19.67 -11.88
N LEU A 78 -2.50 19.56 -13.01
CA LEU A 78 -1.16 18.94 -13.06
C LEU A 78 -0.03 19.85 -12.57
N ARG A 79 -0.23 21.18 -12.49
CA ARG A 79 0.82 22.13 -12.10
C ARG A 79 1.36 21.93 -10.69
N SER A 80 0.53 21.43 -9.80
CA SER A 80 0.86 21.21 -8.37
C SER A 80 1.03 19.74 -8.02
N VAL A 81 0.92 18.85 -9.00
CA VAL A 81 0.95 17.40 -8.81
C VAL A 81 2.39 16.88 -8.95
N SER A 82 2.74 15.92 -8.13
CA SER A 82 3.97 15.12 -8.22
C SER A 82 3.76 13.88 -9.12
N PRO A 83 4.81 13.15 -9.52
CA PRO A 83 4.68 11.89 -10.24
C PRO A 83 3.72 10.90 -9.57
N HIS A 84 3.89 10.66 -8.27
CA HIS A 84 2.96 9.78 -7.53
C HIS A 84 1.56 10.40 -7.35
N GLY A 85 1.44 11.71 -7.38
CA GLY A 85 0.14 12.38 -7.39
C GLY A 85 -0.64 12.13 -8.68
N LEU A 86 0.04 12.05 -9.84
CA LEU A 86 -0.58 11.62 -11.10
C LEU A 86 -1.07 10.17 -11.00
N TYR A 87 -0.27 9.26 -10.42
CA TYR A 87 -0.72 7.89 -10.16
C TYR A 87 -1.96 7.85 -9.27
N ALA A 88 -1.98 8.68 -8.22
CA ALA A 88 -3.12 8.80 -7.32
C ALA A 88 -4.37 9.29 -8.01
N LEU A 89 -4.28 10.32 -8.88
CA LEU A 89 -5.41 10.79 -9.68
C LEU A 89 -5.96 9.66 -10.56
N CYS A 90 -5.09 8.95 -11.29
CA CYS A 90 -5.51 7.84 -12.14
C CYS A 90 -6.16 6.70 -11.34
N ALA A 91 -5.62 6.35 -10.18
CA ALA A 91 -6.19 5.31 -9.32
C ALA A 91 -7.50 5.75 -8.67
N CYS A 92 -7.65 7.04 -8.33
CA CYS A 92 -8.92 7.60 -7.84
C CYS A 92 -10.03 7.49 -8.90
N GLU A 93 -9.75 7.86 -10.17
CA GLU A 93 -10.72 7.70 -11.26
C GLU A 93 -11.22 6.25 -11.36
N GLN A 94 -10.30 5.27 -11.27
CA GLN A 94 -10.68 3.85 -11.26
C GLN A 94 -11.56 3.48 -10.06
N ALA A 95 -11.16 3.89 -8.85
CA ALA A 95 -11.88 3.55 -7.63
C ALA A 95 -13.28 4.16 -7.60
N LEU A 96 -13.44 5.37 -8.11
CA LEU A 96 -14.72 6.06 -8.20
C LEU A 96 -15.63 5.42 -9.26
N GLU A 97 -15.10 5.11 -10.43
CA GLU A 97 -15.82 4.36 -11.47
C GLU A 97 -16.29 3.00 -10.94
N ASP A 98 -15.41 2.26 -10.29
CA ASP A 98 -15.68 0.95 -9.69
C ASP A 98 -16.74 1.03 -8.58
N ALA A 99 -16.66 2.06 -7.73
CA ALA A 99 -17.66 2.34 -6.69
C ALA A 99 -18.97 2.93 -7.24
N ARG A 100 -19.04 3.30 -8.52
CA ARG A 100 -20.16 4.03 -9.14
C ARG A 100 -20.48 5.34 -8.42
N LEU A 101 -19.44 6.12 -8.12
CA LEU A 101 -19.54 7.45 -7.50
C LEU A 101 -19.24 8.55 -8.51
N GLY A 102 -20.01 9.62 -8.44
CA GLY A 102 -19.82 10.83 -9.26
C GLY A 102 -19.30 12.02 -8.45
N ALA A 103 -19.02 13.12 -9.12
CA ALA A 103 -18.52 14.35 -8.49
C ALA A 103 -19.44 14.92 -7.38
N ALA A 104 -20.77 14.78 -7.54
CA ALA A 104 -21.73 15.24 -6.55
C ALA A 104 -21.63 14.45 -5.23
N ASP A 105 -21.33 13.15 -5.32
CA ASP A 105 -21.17 12.29 -4.15
C ASP A 105 -19.93 12.65 -3.33
N LEU A 106 -18.89 13.20 -3.98
CA LEU A 106 -17.64 13.57 -3.32
C LEU A 106 -17.71 14.95 -2.65
N SER A 107 -18.52 15.84 -3.20
CA SER A 107 -18.65 17.24 -2.74
C SER A 107 -19.81 17.46 -1.77
N ASP A 108 -20.43 16.40 -1.26
CA ASP A 108 -21.58 16.44 -0.35
C ASP A 108 -21.26 16.94 1.08
N GLY A 109 -19.98 16.99 1.45
CA GLY A 109 -19.51 17.34 2.79
C GLY A 109 -19.41 16.16 3.75
N GLU A 110 -19.82 14.96 3.33
CA GLU A 110 -19.81 13.73 4.12
C GLU A 110 -18.84 12.67 3.57
N THR A 111 -18.06 13.07 2.54
CA THR A 111 -16.97 12.27 1.98
C THR A 111 -15.63 12.78 2.51
N GLY A 112 -14.90 11.91 3.21
CA GLY A 112 -13.54 12.18 3.70
C GLY A 112 -12.47 11.76 2.71
N LEU A 113 -11.24 12.26 2.90
CA LEU A 113 -10.05 11.91 2.13
C LEU A 113 -8.86 11.70 3.07
N PHE A 114 -8.38 10.47 3.14
CA PHE A 114 -7.26 10.08 3.98
C PHE A 114 -6.11 9.57 3.13
N CYS A 115 -4.98 10.26 3.18
CA CYS A 115 -3.85 10.01 2.29
C CYS A 115 -2.60 9.57 3.04
N ALA A 116 -1.76 8.79 2.36
CA ALA A 116 -0.44 8.40 2.82
C ALA A 116 0.59 8.53 1.69
N SER A 117 1.65 9.28 1.94
CA SER A 117 2.77 9.49 1.01
C SER A 117 3.96 10.06 1.76
N ALA A 118 5.17 9.73 1.31
CA ALA A 118 6.40 10.40 1.77
C ALA A 118 6.62 11.78 1.12
N GLY A 119 5.77 12.17 0.17
CA GLY A 119 5.97 13.31 -0.70
C GLY A 119 6.81 12.96 -1.92
N SER A 120 7.38 13.96 -2.58
CA SER A 120 8.26 13.80 -3.73
C SER A 120 9.68 14.33 -3.44
N PRO A 121 10.58 13.51 -2.92
CA PRO A 121 12.00 13.87 -2.79
C PRO A 121 12.63 14.29 -4.12
N PHE A 122 12.21 13.69 -5.23
CA PHE A 122 12.64 14.06 -6.58
C PHE A 122 12.32 15.52 -6.91
N LEU A 123 11.05 15.93 -6.78
CA LEU A 123 10.67 17.32 -7.04
C LEU A 123 11.23 18.30 -5.99
N PHE A 124 11.29 17.89 -4.73
CA PHE A 124 11.85 18.72 -3.68
C PHE A 124 13.31 19.06 -3.99
N HIS A 125 14.12 18.04 -4.33
CA HIS A 125 15.52 18.22 -4.71
C HIS A 125 15.68 19.09 -5.96
N HIS A 126 14.84 18.86 -6.98
CA HIS A 126 14.82 19.68 -8.19
C HIS A 126 14.53 21.16 -7.89
N HIS A 127 13.46 21.44 -7.16
CA HIS A 127 13.06 22.82 -6.83
C HIS A 127 14.09 23.53 -5.94
N LEU A 128 14.69 22.82 -5.00
CA LEU A 128 15.75 23.38 -4.17
C LEU A 128 16.94 23.80 -5.01
N ARG A 129 17.42 22.94 -5.92
CA ARG A 129 18.53 23.28 -6.83
C ARG A 129 18.19 24.47 -7.73
N GLN A 130 17.00 24.55 -8.27
CA GLN A 130 16.57 25.73 -9.05
C GLN A 130 16.66 27.02 -8.25
N LEU A 131 16.25 27.00 -6.99
CA LEU A 131 16.33 28.17 -6.11
C LEU A 131 17.79 28.57 -5.80
N GLU A 132 18.66 27.59 -5.58
CA GLU A 132 20.09 27.81 -5.32
C GLU A 132 20.79 28.42 -6.54
N GLU A 133 20.56 27.85 -7.75
CA GLU A 133 21.10 28.35 -9.01
C GLU A 133 20.61 29.78 -9.33
N ALA A 134 19.35 30.05 -9.06
CA ALA A 134 18.75 31.37 -9.26
C ALA A 134 18.97 32.34 -8.08
N ARG A 135 19.80 32.00 -7.10
CA ARG A 135 20.09 32.79 -5.88
C ARG A 135 18.83 33.23 -5.13
N GLY A 136 17.78 32.41 -5.17
CA GLY A 136 16.50 32.70 -4.53
C GLY A 136 15.56 33.62 -5.31
N GLU A 137 15.99 34.15 -6.46
CA GLU A 137 15.18 35.12 -7.23
C GLU A 137 14.07 34.50 -8.07
N ARG A 138 14.19 33.19 -8.41
CA ARG A 138 13.24 32.48 -9.25
C ARG A 138 13.06 31.05 -8.75
N GLY A 139 11.79 30.62 -8.65
CA GLY A 139 11.41 29.25 -8.29
C GLY A 139 9.98 28.96 -8.72
N SER A 140 9.58 27.69 -8.63
CA SER A 140 8.21 27.29 -8.91
C SER A 140 7.29 27.74 -7.77
N PRO A 141 6.22 28.49 -8.04
CA PRO A 141 5.22 28.83 -7.01
C PRO A 141 4.54 27.60 -6.40
N MET A 142 4.50 26.49 -7.14
CA MET A 142 3.92 25.21 -6.71
C MET A 142 4.96 24.24 -6.19
N GLY A 143 6.26 24.60 -6.16
CA GLY A 143 7.34 23.68 -5.80
C GLY A 143 7.16 23.03 -4.42
N MET A 144 6.76 23.81 -3.41
CA MET A 144 6.50 23.28 -2.08
C MET A 144 5.26 22.35 -2.08
N VAL A 145 4.16 22.81 -2.70
CA VAL A 145 2.88 22.07 -2.73
C VAL A 145 3.02 20.73 -3.44
N SER A 146 3.82 20.65 -4.52
CA SER A 146 4.05 19.41 -5.27
C SER A 146 5.01 18.44 -4.59
N SER A 147 5.79 18.89 -3.58
CA SER A 147 6.93 18.11 -3.07
C SER A 147 6.72 17.49 -1.70
N ILE A 148 5.98 18.16 -0.81
CA ILE A 148 5.85 17.72 0.59
C ILE A 148 4.85 16.58 0.77
N ALA A 149 4.90 15.89 1.91
CA ALA A 149 4.05 14.73 2.21
C ALA A 149 2.55 15.01 2.12
N GLY A 150 2.10 16.25 2.31
CA GLY A 150 0.70 16.66 2.14
C GLY A 150 0.22 16.81 0.70
N THR A 151 1.09 16.65 -0.32
CA THR A 151 0.75 16.91 -1.73
C THR A 151 -0.51 16.17 -2.19
N LEU A 152 -0.71 14.92 -1.78
CA LEU A 152 -1.91 14.15 -2.13
C LEU A 152 -3.17 14.80 -1.57
N ASN A 153 -3.16 15.17 -0.28
CA ASN A 153 -4.29 15.81 0.38
C ASN A 153 -4.72 17.11 -0.34
N PHE A 154 -3.73 17.96 -0.64
CA PHE A 154 -4.01 19.28 -1.24
C PHE A 154 -4.60 19.14 -2.64
N ASN A 155 -3.96 18.32 -3.47
CA ASN A 155 -4.34 18.17 -4.87
C ASN A 155 -5.65 17.39 -5.03
N LEU A 156 -5.82 16.28 -4.33
CA LEU A 156 -7.02 15.45 -4.46
C LEU A 156 -8.25 16.12 -3.84
N ALA A 157 -8.11 16.79 -2.68
CA ALA A 157 -9.23 17.52 -2.07
C ALA A 157 -9.71 18.66 -2.98
N ALA A 158 -8.78 19.41 -3.58
CA ALA A 158 -9.11 20.49 -4.51
C ALA A 158 -9.72 19.95 -5.83
N HIS A 159 -9.14 18.86 -6.38
CA HIS A 159 -9.59 18.28 -7.65
C HIS A 159 -11.01 17.72 -7.57
N TYR A 160 -11.30 16.97 -6.50
CA TYR A 160 -12.61 16.33 -6.28
C TYR A 160 -13.58 17.17 -5.46
N HIS A 161 -13.20 18.40 -5.08
CA HIS A 161 -14.00 19.31 -4.25
C HIS A 161 -14.47 18.66 -2.93
N ILE A 162 -13.61 17.83 -2.31
CA ILE A 162 -13.91 17.15 -1.06
C ILE A 162 -13.99 18.16 0.08
N ARG A 163 -15.11 18.13 0.83
CA ARG A 163 -15.39 19.05 1.93
C ARG A 163 -15.58 18.37 3.28
N GLY A 164 -15.51 17.04 3.32
CA GLY A 164 -15.48 16.27 4.56
C GLY A 164 -14.10 16.30 5.23
N ALA A 165 -13.82 15.34 6.08
CA ALA A 165 -12.53 15.22 6.79
C ALA A 165 -11.38 14.98 5.81
N VAL A 166 -10.31 15.78 5.87
CA VAL A 166 -9.09 15.59 5.05
C VAL A 166 -7.88 15.47 5.95
N CYS A 167 -7.15 14.36 5.86
CA CYS A 167 -5.98 14.10 6.69
C CYS A 167 -4.89 13.33 5.95
N GLY A 168 -3.62 13.65 6.25
CA GLY A 168 -2.43 12.90 5.83
C GLY A 168 -1.87 12.10 7.00
N PHE A 169 -1.46 10.86 6.74
CA PHE A 169 -0.93 9.94 7.73
C PHE A 169 0.54 9.66 7.46
N VAL A 170 1.37 9.75 8.51
CA VAL A 170 2.81 9.48 8.44
C VAL A 170 3.20 8.54 9.58
N SER A 171 3.46 7.28 9.23
CA SER A 171 3.97 6.22 10.11
C SER A 171 4.80 5.21 9.31
N ALA A 172 5.69 5.75 8.48
CA ALA A 172 6.54 4.98 7.57
C ALA A 172 5.70 3.99 6.72
N CYS A 173 6.10 2.71 6.66
CA CYS A 173 5.42 1.70 5.84
C CYS A 173 4.01 1.34 6.32
N ALA A 174 3.60 1.77 7.52
CA ALA A 174 2.25 1.57 8.07
C ALA A 174 1.30 2.75 7.81
N SER A 175 1.73 3.79 7.09
CA SER A 175 0.98 5.05 6.95
C SER A 175 -0.42 4.84 6.36
N SER A 176 -0.55 4.17 5.23
CA SER A 176 -1.87 3.94 4.62
C SER A 176 -2.72 2.91 5.36
N SER A 177 -2.09 2.05 6.16
CA SER A 177 -2.83 1.19 7.10
C SER A 177 -3.46 2.00 8.23
N HIS A 178 -2.76 2.99 8.79
CA HIS A 178 -3.37 3.92 9.73
C HIS A 178 -4.50 4.72 9.07
N ALA A 179 -4.27 5.25 7.85
CA ALA A 179 -5.31 5.96 7.11
C ALA A 179 -6.58 5.10 6.96
N LEU A 180 -6.42 3.81 6.63
CA LEU A 180 -7.53 2.86 6.52
C LEU A 180 -8.20 2.59 7.87
N GLY A 181 -7.44 2.38 8.95
CA GLY A 181 -7.98 2.17 10.29
C GLY A 181 -8.82 3.35 10.78
N TYR A 182 -8.31 4.56 10.61
CA TYR A 182 -9.07 5.76 10.96
C TYR A 182 -10.27 6.02 10.03
N ALA A 183 -10.20 5.61 8.76
CA ALA A 183 -11.36 5.65 7.86
C ALA A 183 -12.48 4.71 8.33
N ILE A 184 -12.13 3.52 8.83
CA ILE A 184 -13.09 2.59 9.46
C ILE A 184 -13.78 3.27 10.65
N ASP A 185 -13.02 3.94 11.51
CA ASP A 185 -13.56 4.62 12.70
C ASP A 185 -14.45 5.82 12.32
N GLU A 186 -14.07 6.63 11.33
CA GLU A 186 -14.90 7.75 10.85
C GLU A 186 -16.27 7.26 10.35
N VAL A 187 -16.28 6.16 9.59
CA VAL A 187 -17.52 5.56 9.08
C VAL A 187 -18.34 4.93 10.21
N ARG A 188 -17.71 4.15 11.10
CA ARG A 188 -18.39 3.49 12.22
C ARG A 188 -18.98 4.46 13.23
N LEU A 189 -18.33 5.61 13.42
CA LEU A 189 -18.81 6.68 14.31
C LEU A 189 -19.82 7.61 13.63
N GLY A 190 -20.13 7.38 12.34
CA GLY A 190 -21.09 8.19 11.59
C GLY A 190 -20.63 9.63 11.32
N ARG A 191 -19.31 9.90 11.40
CA ARG A 191 -18.75 11.23 11.09
C ARG A 191 -18.58 11.48 9.61
N GLN A 192 -18.35 10.40 8.84
CA GLN A 192 -18.32 10.41 7.38
C GLN A 192 -19.18 9.26 6.86
N LYS A 193 -19.92 9.48 5.76
CA LYS A 193 -20.62 8.40 5.05
C LYS A 193 -19.65 7.51 4.30
N ARG A 194 -18.61 8.13 3.74
CA ARG A 194 -17.54 7.45 3.02
C ARG A 194 -16.21 8.14 3.18
N VAL A 195 -15.14 7.40 2.94
CA VAL A 195 -13.77 7.92 2.96
C VAL A 195 -13.01 7.34 1.78
N LEU A 196 -12.36 8.19 0.98
CA LEU A 196 -11.34 7.78 0.04
C LEU A 196 -10.03 7.60 0.80
N VAL A 197 -9.50 6.39 0.81
CA VAL A 197 -8.18 6.08 1.38
C VAL A 197 -7.19 5.94 0.23
N VAL A 198 -6.18 6.79 0.19
CA VAL A 198 -5.23 6.90 -0.91
C VAL A 198 -3.81 6.70 -0.39
N GLY A 199 -3.09 5.75 -0.97
CA GLY A 199 -1.64 5.63 -0.79
C GLY A 199 -0.94 5.80 -2.13
N ALA A 200 0.14 6.59 -2.19
CA ALA A 200 0.92 6.73 -3.41
C ALA A 200 2.39 7.05 -3.12
N GLU A 201 3.28 6.44 -3.91
CA GLU A 201 4.73 6.59 -3.80
C GLU A 201 5.39 6.62 -5.18
N GLU A 202 6.56 7.23 -5.26
CA GLU A 202 7.39 7.27 -6.45
C GLU A 202 8.65 6.39 -6.30
N THR A 203 9.27 6.02 -7.42
CA THR A 203 10.48 5.18 -7.48
C THR A 203 11.61 5.88 -8.24
N HIS A 204 11.92 7.12 -7.86
CA HIS A 204 13.08 7.85 -8.38
C HIS A 204 14.34 7.57 -7.54
N ALA A 205 15.49 7.97 -8.06
CA ALA A 205 16.78 7.77 -7.37
C ALA A 205 16.77 8.36 -5.95
N GLU A 206 16.16 9.52 -5.79
CA GLU A 206 16.03 10.24 -4.52
C GLU A 206 15.23 9.47 -3.46
N THR A 207 14.33 8.58 -3.89
CA THR A 207 13.56 7.72 -3.00
C THR A 207 14.29 6.41 -2.72
N VAL A 208 14.98 5.85 -3.71
CA VAL A 208 15.61 4.51 -3.62
C VAL A 208 16.98 4.55 -2.96
N LEU A 209 17.84 5.51 -3.33
CA LEU A 209 19.23 5.54 -2.86
C LEU A 209 19.42 5.70 -1.35
N PRO A 210 18.59 6.45 -0.60
CA PRO A 210 18.68 6.49 0.86
C PRO A 210 18.51 5.09 1.50
N PHE A 211 17.61 4.25 0.99
CA PHE A 211 17.46 2.87 1.47
C PHE A 211 18.62 1.96 1.07
N ALA A 212 19.23 2.20 -0.10
CA ALA A 212 20.47 1.50 -0.49
C ALA A 212 21.61 1.84 0.48
N ALA A 213 21.75 3.09 0.90
CA ALA A 213 22.71 3.51 1.90
C ALA A 213 22.50 2.85 3.26
N MET A 214 21.25 2.56 3.63
CA MET A 214 20.88 1.80 4.84
C MET A 214 21.13 0.29 4.70
N ARG A 215 21.51 -0.21 3.53
CA ARG A 215 21.60 -1.65 3.20
C ARG A 215 20.30 -2.41 3.46
N ALA A 216 19.17 -1.74 3.24
CA ALA A 216 17.85 -2.32 3.43
C ALA A 216 17.29 -2.97 2.15
N LEU A 217 17.86 -2.60 0.98
CA LEU A 217 17.45 -3.10 -0.33
C LEU A 217 18.19 -4.37 -0.71
N SER A 218 17.52 -5.25 -1.46
CA SER A 218 18.15 -6.41 -2.09
C SER A 218 19.24 -5.97 -3.06
N VAL A 219 20.38 -6.64 -3.00
CA VAL A 219 21.49 -6.48 -3.95
C VAL A 219 21.50 -7.58 -5.01
N ASN A 220 20.55 -8.51 -4.97
CA ASN A 220 20.37 -9.52 -5.99
C ASN A 220 19.96 -8.85 -7.32
N PRO A 221 20.75 -9.00 -8.40
CA PRO A 221 20.47 -8.35 -9.69
C PRO A 221 19.40 -9.07 -10.51
N ASP A 222 18.95 -10.25 -10.11
CA ASP A 222 17.93 -11.02 -10.81
C ASP A 222 16.52 -10.60 -10.35
N PRO A 223 15.71 -9.95 -11.22
CA PRO A 223 14.34 -9.57 -10.88
C PRO A 223 13.46 -10.75 -10.43
N GLY A 224 13.68 -11.94 -10.99
CA GLY A 224 12.91 -13.16 -10.66
C GLY A 224 13.15 -13.70 -9.26
N SER A 225 14.11 -13.13 -8.51
CA SER A 225 14.46 -13.62 -7.17
C SER A 225 14.90 -12.54 -6.18
N ALA A 226 14.86 -11.27 -6.56
CA ALA A 226 15.31 -10.17 -5.71
C ALA A 226 14.41 -9.95 -4.49
N SER A 227 13.08 -10.10 -4.62
CA SER A 227 12.15 -10.09 -3.49
C SER A 227 11.65 -11.51 -3.24
N ARG A 228 12.04 -12.09 -2.09
CA ARG A 228 11.71 -13.47 -1.70
C ARG A 228 11.36 -13.55 -0.21
N PRO A 229 10.20 -12.99 0.20
CA PRO A 229 9.78 -13.02 1.60
C PRO A 229 9.79 -14.43 2.18
N PHE A 230 10.27 -14.58 3.42
CA PHE A 230 10.42 -15.83 4.16
C PHE A 230 11.46 -16.82 3.63
N ASP A 231 12.07 -16.59 2.47
CA ASP A 231 13.17 -17.40 1.97
C ASP A 231 14.45 -17.17 2.80
N ARG A 232 15.21 -18.23 3.06
CA ARG A 232 16.45 -18.12 3.86
C ARG A 232 17.55 -17.31 3.18
N ARG A 233 17.50 -17.13 1.84
CA ARG A 233 18.48 -16.38 1.03
C ARG A 233 18.05 -14.93 0.77
N ARG A 234 16.94 -14.48 1.40
CA ARG A 234 16.50 -13.08 1.28
C ARG A 234 17.56 -12.12 1.83
N ASP A 235 17.76 -11.02 1.19
CA ASP A 235 18.84 -10.06 1.50
C ASP A 235 18.37 -8.61 1.62
N GLY A 236 17.10 -8.32 1.41
CA GLY A 236 16.52 -6.98 1.48
C GLY A 236 15.24 -6.85 0.65
N PHE A 237 14.60 -5.70 0.70
CA PHE A 237 13.40 -5.45 -0.08
C PHE A 237 13.70 -4.90 -1.48
N VAL A 238 12.76 -5.05 -2.40
CA VAL A 238 12.73 -4.36 -3.68
C VAL A 238 11.84 -3.14 -3.55
N SER A 239 12.38 -1.93 -3.76
CA SER A 239 11.60 -0.68 -3.74
C SER A 239 10.60 -0.65 -4.88
N SER A 240 9.39 -0.18 -4.63
CA SER A 240 8.38 0.05 -5.66
C SER A 240 7.53 1.29 -5.34
N GLY A 241 6.75 1.73 -6.31
CA GLY A 241 5.84 2.86 -6.19
C GLY A 241 4.55 2.63 -6.96
N GLY A 242 3.78 3.70 -7.14
CA GLY A 242 2.49 3.69 -7.78
C GLY A 242 1.42 4.38 -6.94
N ALA A 243 0.17 3.95 -7.08
CA ALA A 243 -0.94 4.36 -6.24
C ALA A 243 -1.94 3.22 -6.03
N ALA A 244 -2.52 3.16 -4.84
CA ALA A 244 -3.67 2.33 -4.55
C ALA A 244 -4.72 3.16 -3.82
N VAL A 245 -5.98 2.96 -4.17
CA VAL A 245 -7.13 3.69 -3.63
C VAL A 245 -8.21 2.72 -3.22
N MET A 246 -8.82 2.98 -2.07
CA MET A 246 -10.01 2.28 -1.61
C MET A 246 -11.12 3.28 -1.30
N VAL A 247 -12.34 2.97 -1.69
CA VAL A 247 -13.54 3.65 -1.22
C VAL A 247 -14.09 2.85 -0.05
N VAL A 248 -14.01 3.42 1.14
CA VAL A 248 -14.60 2.87 2.37
C VAL A 248 -15.93 3.55 2.61
N GLU A 249 -17.00 2.79 2.80
CA GLU A 249 -18.35 3.33 2.88
C GLU A 249 -19.15 2.64 3.98
N GLU A 250 -20.15 3.34 4.53
CA GLU A 250 -21.10 2.73 5.46
C GLU A 250 -22.00 1.73 4.70
N ALA A 251 -22.16 0.53 5.26
CA ALA A 251 -22.81 -0.60 4.58
C ALA A 251 -24.26 -0.33 4.19
N GLY A 252 -25.03 0.39 5.01
CA GLY A 252 -26.40 0.78 4.70
C GLY A 252 -26.48 1.73 3.52
N GLN A 253 -25.60 2.75 3.51
CA GLN A 253 -25.50 3.72 2.40
C GLN A 253 -25.07 3.02 1.09
N ALA A 254 -24.12 2.09 1.18
CA ALA A 254 -23.69 1.29 0.06
C ALA A 254 -24.84 0.45 -0.51
N ALA A 255 -25.63 -0.18 0.35
CA ALA A 255 -26.79 -0.99 -0.04
C ALA A 255 -27.90 -0.13 -0.67
N GLU A 256 -28.24 1.03 -0.08
CA GLU A 256 -29.26 1.95 -0.57
C GLU A 256 -29.00 2.42 -2.02
N ARG A 257 -27.73 2.66 -2.38
CA ARG A 257 -27.37 3.06 -3.74
C ARG A 257 -26.98 1.91 -4.67
N GLY A 258 -27.08 0.65 -4.22
CA GLY A 258 -26.73 -0.53 -5.01
C GLY A 258 -25.25 -0.61 -5.35
N ALA A 259 -24.36 -0.17 -4.45
CA ALA A 259 -22.93 -0.23 -4.64
C ALA A 259 -22.41 -1.68 -4.70
N PRO A 260 -21.34 -1.97 -5.47
CA PRO A 260 -20.63 -3.22 -5.31
C PRO A 260 -19.95 -3.26 -3.93
N VAL A 261 -19.88 -4.44 -3.32
CA VAL A 261 -19.15 -4.63 -2.07
C VAL A 261 -18.10 -5.71 -2.27
N TYR A 262 -16.85 -5.37 -1.94
CA TYR A 262 -15.70 -6.26 -2.01
C TYR A 262 -15.57 -7.11 -0.75
N ALA A 263 -15.55 -6.44 0.39
CA ALA A 263 -15.40 -7.04 1.71
C ALA A 263 -15.89 -6.07 2.78
N GLU A 264 -16.19 -6.59 3.96
CA GLU A 264 -16.37 -5.82 5.17
C GLU A 264 -14.99 -5.60 5.84
N LEU A 265 -14.70 -4.37 6.22
CA LEU A 265 -13.59 -4.01 7.09
C LEU A 265 -14.04 -4.26 8.54
N ALA A 266 -13.90 -5.52 8.97
CA ALA A 266 -14.52 -6.02 10.18
C ALA A 266 -13.83 -5.55 11.48
N GLY A 267 -12.55 -5.20 11.40
CA GLY A 267 -11.81 -4.69 12.54
C GLY A 267 -10.39 -4.29 12.22
N TRP A 268 -9.81 -3.50 13.10
CA TRP A 268 -8.41 -3.12 13.00
C TRP A 268 -7.74 -2.99 14.38
N GLY A 269 -6.41 -2.99 14.37
CA GLY A 269 -5.64 -2.84 15.58
C GLY A 269 -4.26 -2.30 15.29
N GLN A 270 -3.71 -1.55 16.22
CA GLN A 270 -2.38 -0.95 16.14
C GLN A 270 -1.61 -1.15 17.44
N ALA A 271 -0.28 -1.22 17.36
CA ALA A 271 0.62 -1.25 18.51
C ALA A 271 2.03 -0.82 18.11
N GLY A 272 2.74 -0.19 19.03
CA GLY A 272 4.16 0.14 18.84
C GLY A 272 5.06 -0.96 19.43
N ASP A 273 6.26 -1.16 18.83
CA ASP A 273 7.30 -2.02 19.37
C ASP A 273 8.03 -1.39 20.57
N GLY A 274 8.18 -0.06 20.55
CA GLY A 274 8.98 0.65 21.55
C GLY A 274 10.44 0.18 21.65
N HIS A 275 10.98 -0.35 20.54
CA HIS A 275 12.26 -1.08 20.53
C HIS A 275 13.41 -0.30 19.87
N ASN A 276 13.25 0.06 18.59
CA ASN A 276 14.31 0.70 17.79
C ASN A 276 13.72 1.59 16.70
N VAL A 277 14.49 2.58 16.23
CA VAL A 277 14.03 3.53 15.20
C VAL A 277 13.81 2.90 13.83
N ALA A 278 14.53 1.83 13.50
CA ALA A 278 14.49 1.19 12.17
C ALA A 278 14.35 -0.33 12.19
N LEU A 279 14.66 -0.99 13.31
CA LEU A 279 14.63 -2.44 13.44
C LEU A 279 13.38 -2.88 14.19
N SER A 280 12.68 -3.89 13.65
CA SER A 280 11.57 -4.54 14.33
C SER A 280 12.02 -5.24 15.60
N ASN A 281 11.14 -5.35 16.60
CA ASN A 281 11.38 -6.16 17.78
C ASN A 281 11.56 -7.63 17.36
N PRO A 282 12.68 -8.30 17.69
CA PRO A 282 12.95 -9.66 17.23
C PRO A 282 11.90 -10.71 17.61
N GLU A 283 11.18 -10.49 18.71
CA GLU A 283 10.10 -11.34 19.19
C GLU A 283 8.75 -11.05 18.51
N GLY A 284 8.67 -9.99 17.70
CA GLY A 284 7.44 -9.56 17.03
C GLY A 284 6.31 -9.16 17.97
N ALA A 285 6.63 -8.77 19.22
CA ALA A 285 5.64 -8.55 20.28
C ALA A 285 4.62 -7.45 19.93
N GLY A 286 5.08 -6.32 19.34
CA GLY A 286 4.21 -5.23 18.91
C GLY A 286 3.25 -5.65 17.80
N LEU A 287 3.76 -6.35 16.78
CA LEU A 287 2.93 -6.86 15.69
C LEU A 287 1.91 -7.90 16.18
N ALA A 288 2.33 -8.83 17.05
CA ALA A 288 1.42 -9.80 17.66
C ALA A 288 0.31 -9.09 18.48
N GLN A 289 0.64 -8.00 19.15
CA GLN A 289 -0.36 -7.21 19.87
C GLN A 289 -1.32 -6.49 18.92
N ALA A 290 -0.83 -5.91 17.81
CA ALA A 290 -1.67 -5.29 16.79
C ALA A 290 -2.65 -6.31 16.19
N MET A 291 -2.16 -7.53 15.83
CA MET A 291 -3.01 -8.63 15.35
C MET A 291 -4.10 -9.00 16.37
N ARG A 292 -3.76 -9.19 17.65
CA ARG A 292 -4.75 -9.52 18.69
C ARG A 292 -5.78 -8.42 18.88
N ARG A 293 -5.40 -7.15 18.74
CA ARG A 293 -6.33 -6.02 18.79
C ARG A 293 -7.28 -6.02 17.60
N ALA A 294 -6.76 -6.24 16.38
CA ALA A 294 -7.57 -6.34 15.17
C ALA A 294 -8.57 -7.50 15.24
N LEU A 295 -8.13 -8.67 15.69
CA LEU A 295 -8.98 -9.85 15.89
C LEU A 295 -10.09 -9.61 16.92
N ARG A 296 -9.76 -8.92 18.00
CA ARG A 296 -10.75 -8.55 19.04
C ARG A 296 -11.76 -7.55 18.50
N ASP A 297 -11.32 -6.51 17.79
CA ASP A 297 -12.21 -5.51 17.19
C ASP A 297 -13.14 -6.16 16.16
N ALA A 298 -12.61 -7.08 15.34
CA ALA A 298 -13.37 -7.87 14.39
C ALA A 298 -14.25 -8.98 15.02
N GLN A 299 -14.19 -9.19 16.33
CA GLN A 299 -14.85 -10.30 17.02
C GLN A 299 -14.57 -11.65 16.32
N THR A 300 -13.30 -11.90 15.98
CA THR A 300 -12.86 -13.08 15.23
C THR A 300 -11.75 -13.77 16.01
N PRO A 301 -11.92 -15.05 16.36
CA PRO A 301 -10.81 -15.80 16.94
C PRO A 301 -9.73 -16.11 15.90
N PRO A 302 -8.49 -16.40 16.30
CA PRO A 302 -7.41 -16.70 15.33
C PRO A 302 -7.75 -17.81 14.34
N GLU A 303 -8.49 -18.84 14.78
CA GLU A 303 -8.91 -20.00 13.96
C GLU A 303 -9.95 -19.60 12.89
N GLY A 304 -10.55 -18.42 13.01
CA GLY A 304 -11.47 -17.87 12.03
C GLY A 304 -10.79 -17.17 10.85
N ILE A 305 -9.45 -17.02 10.86
CA ILE A 305 -8.68 -16.40 9.77
C ILE A 305 -8.22 -17.49 8.80
N ASP A 306 -8.58 -17.34 7.54
CA ASP A 306 -8.23 -18.30 6.47
C ASP A 306 -6.89 -17.91 5.78
N TYR A 307 -6.56 -16.60 5.74
CA TYR A 307 -5.37 -16.07 5.08
C TYR A 307 -4.78 -14.87 5.82
N VAL A 308 -3.45 -14.77 5.84
CA VAL A 308 -2.71 -13.58 6.27
C VAL A 308 -1.87 -13.06 5.13
N ASN A 309 -2.10 -11.82 4.71
CA ASN A 309 -1.17 -11.07 3.88
C ASN A 309 -0.15 -10.42 4.80
N ALA A 310 1.05 -10.99 4.84
CA ALA A 310 2.11 -10.57 5.72
C ALA A 310 2.80 -9.28 5.23
N HIS A 311 3.28 -8.49 6.16
CA HIS A 311 4.13 -7.35 5.82
C HIS A 311 5.45 -7.81 5.19
N ALA A 312 5.99 -8.92 5.58
CA ALA A 312 7.27 -9.52 5.20
C ALA A 312 7.88 -8.92 3.93
N THR A 313 8.90 -8.08 4.13
CA THR A 313 9.52 -7.26 3.08
C THR A 313 10.68 -7.93 2.37
N SER A 314 10.94 -9.21 2.65
CA SER A 314 12.17 -9.91 2.20
C SER A 314 13.45 -9.43 2.92
N THR A 315 13.31 -8.79 4.09
CA THR A 315 14.46 -8.44 4.92
C THR A 315 14.75 -9.54 5.93
N PRO A 316 16.04 -9.87 6.19
CA PRO A 316 16.39 -10.95 7.11
C PRO A 316 15.76 -10.84 8.50
N MET A 317 15.76 -9.66 9.08
CA MET A 317 15.25 -9.43 10.44
C MET A 317 13.76 -9.20 10.49
N GLY A 318 13.20 -8.42 9.55
CA GLY A 318 11.78 -8.10 9.52
C GLY A 318 10.91 -9.35 9.38
N ASP A 319 11.24 -10.22 8.43
CA ASP A 319 10.49 -11.45 8.19
C ASP A 319 10.57 -12.44 9.36
N ARG A 320 11.74 -12.52 10.07
CA ARG A 320 11.87 -13.35 11.28
C ARG A 320 11.02 -12.81 12.43
N SER A 321 11.01 -11.51 12.63
CA SER A 321 10.16 -10.84 13.62
C SER A 321 8.68 -11.13 13.34
N GLU A 322 8.25 -11.00 12.09
CA GLU A 322 6.87 -11.30 11.72
C GLU A 322 6.53 -12.78 11.86
N ALA A 323 7.43 -13.70 11.49
CA ALA A 323 7.24 -15.13 11.71
C ALA A 323 7.05 -15.47 13.20
N ALA A 324 7.79 -14.81 14.10
CA ALA A 324 7.61 -14.95 15.54
C ALA A 324 6.23 -14.43 15.99
N ALA A 325 5.81 -13.27 15.50
CA ALA A 325 4.49 -12.69 15.80
C ALA A 325 3.35 -13.59 15.31
N LEU A 326 3.45 -14.14 14.10
CA LEU A 326 2.47 -15.05 13.51
C LEU A 326 2.33 -16.34 14.35
N ARG A 327 3.45 -16.95 14.76
CA ARG A 327 3.39 -18.11 15.67
C ARG A 327 2.80 -17.78 17.03
N ALA A 328 3.10 -16.59 17.57
CA ALA A 328 2.56 -16.17 18.85
C ALA A 328 1.02 -15.95 18.85
N VAL A 329 0.45 -15.71 17.66
CA VAL A 329 -1.00 -15.48 17.48
C VAL A 329 -1.73 -16.72 16.99
N PHE A 330 -1.17 -17.45 16.01
CA PHE A 330 -1.84 -18.56 15.33
C PHE A 330 -1.31 -19.95 15.74
N GLY A 331 -0.24 -20.00 16.54
CA GLY A 331 0.39 -21.26 16.94
C GLY A 331 1.31 -21.83 15.85
N ALA A 332 1.84 -23.03 16.12
CA ALA A 332 2.65 -23.81 15.18
C ALA A 332 1.82 -24.98 14.64
N GLY A 333 1.60 -24.99 13.34
CA GLY A 333 0.82 -26.04 12.63
C GLY A 333 -0.68 -25.76 12.58
N GLY A 334 -1.28 -25.90 11.42
CA GLY A 334 -2.73 -25.75 11.21
C GLY A 334 -3.30 -24.34 11.18
N GLY A 335 -2.46 -23.31 11.17
CA GLY A 335 -2.87 -21.90 11.06
C GLY A 335 -3.32 -21.48 9.66
N PRO A 336 -3.64 -20.18 9.44
CA PRO A 336 -4.02 -19.65 8.16
C PRO A 336 -2.93 -19.83 7.11
N ALA A 337 -3.29 -19.79 5.82
CA ALA A 337 -2.32 -19.60 4.76
C ALA A 337 -1.65 -18.22 4.93
N ILE A 338 -0.34 -18.15 4.71
CA ILE A 338 0.43 -16.91 4.88
C ILE A 338 1.25 -16.68 3.61
N SER A 339 1.17 -15.50 3.03
CA SER A 339 2.08 -15.05 1.99
C SER A 339 2.33 -13.55 2.09
N SER A 340 3.38 -13.07 1.44
CA SER A 340 3.59 -11.63 1.25
C SER A 340 3.53 -11.31 -0.24
N THR A 341 2.59 -10.48 -0.61
CA THR A 341 2.44 -10.01 -1.99
C THR A 341 3.56 -9.08 -2.44
N LYS A 342 4.44 -8.65 -1.51
CA LYS A 342 5.67 -7.91 -1.83
C LYS A 342 6.69 -8.73 -2.64
N ALA A 343 6.54 -10.06 -2.69
CA ALA A 343 7.26 -10.89 -3.66
C ALA A 343 6.95 -10.51 -5.12
N LEU A 344 5.79 -9.90 -5.37
CA LEU A 344 5.30 -9.52 -6.70
C LEU A 344 5.31 -8.00 -6.91
N THR A 345 4.77 -7.25 -5.94
CA THR A 345 4.62 -5.79 -6.02
C THR A 345 5.89 -5.02 -5.69
N GLY A 346 6.82 -5.62 -4.96
CA GLY A 346 7.84 -4.88 -4.21
C GLY A 346 7.25 -4.21 -2.96
N HIS A 347 8.08 -3.46 -2.27
CA HIS A 347 7.66 -2.69 -1.10
C HIS A 347 7.37 -1.24 -1.51
N ALA A 348 6.09 -0.90 -1.55
CA ALA A 348 5.58 0.42 -1.94
C ALA A 348 5.51 1.40 -0.76
N LEU A 349 6.37 1.24 0.25
CA LEU A 349 6.56 2.14 1.39
C LEU A 349 5.23 2.54 2.06
N SER A 350 4.91 3.85 2.12
CA SER A 350 3.70 4.34 2.79
C SER A 350 2.40 3.91 2.10
N MET A 351 2.44 3.59 0.82
CA MET A 351 1.32 3.08 0.04
C MET A 351 1.00 1.61 0.35
N ALA A 352 1.96 0.84 0.88
CA ALA A 352 1.87 -0.63 0.98
C ALA A 352 0.59 -1.11 1.68
N GLY A 353 0.17 -0.46 2.76
CA GLY A 353 -0.96 -0.91 3.56
C GLY A 353 -2.29 -0.91 2.82
N VAL A 354 -2.63 0.16 2.10
CA VAL A 354 -3.88 0.23 1.32
C VAL A 354 -3.82 -0.66 0.10
N LEU A 355 -2.65 -0.79 -0.55
CA LEU A 355 -2.45 -1.72 -1.67
C LEU A 355 -2.75 -3.16 -1.23
N GLU A 356 -2.15 -3.59 -0.13
CA GLU A 356 -2.28 -4.95 0.39
C GLU A 356 -3.68 -5.23 0.95
N ALA A 357 -4.31 -4.25 1.59
CA ALA A 357 -5.71 -4.36 2.00
C ALA A 357 -6.65 -4.48 0.78
N ALA A 358 -6.40 -3.74 -0.31
CA ALA A 358 -7.14 -3.88 -1.55
C ALA A 358 -6.93 -5.27 -2.19
N ILE A 359 -5.71 -5.80 -2.17
CA ILE A 359 -5.43 -7.18 -2.60
C ILE A 359 -6.20 -8.20 -1.73
N CYS A 360 -6.23 -8.01 -0.41
CA CYS A 360 -7.03 -8.85 0.49
C CYS A 360 -8.53 -8.79 0.15
N ALA A 361 -9.04 -7.61 -0.21
CA ALA A 361 -10.43 -7.45 -0.63
C ALA A 361 -10.73 -8.22 -1.94
N LEU A 362 -9.81 -8.21 -2.92
CA LEU A 362 -9.89 -9.04 -4.12
C LEU A 362 -9.90 -10.53 -3.77
N ALA A 363 -9.01 -10.96 -2.88
CA ALA A 363 -8.93 -12.37 -2.43
C ALA A 363 -10.26 -12.85 -1.83
N VAL A 364 -10.87 -12.04 -0.96
CA VAL A 364 -12.18 -12.34 -0.34
C VAL A 364 -13.30 -12.38 -1.38
N ARG A 365 -13.34 -11.41 -2.30
CA ARG A 365 -14.43 -11.32 -3.27
C ARG A 365 -14.30 -12.34 -4.40
N ASP A 366 -13.13 -12.43 -4.99
CA ASP A 366 -12.90 -13.15 -6.24
C ASP A 366 -12.37 -14.58 -6.01
N GLY A 367 -12.11 -14.96 -4.74
CA GLY A 367 -11.92 -16.34 -4.33
C GLY A 367 -10.55 -16.93 -4.64
N PHE A 368 -9.48 -16.32 -4.14
CA PHE A 368 -8.11 -16.85 -4.24
C PHE A 368 -7.24 -16.42 -3.06
N VAL A 369 -6.17 -17.15 -2.82
CA VAL A 369 -5.10 -16.78 -1.87
C VAL A 369 -3.79 -16.77 -2.64
N PRO A 370 -3.10 -15.62 -2.76
CA PRO A 370 -1.81 -15.55 -3.44
C PRO A 370 -0.76 -16.43 -2.74
N GLY A 371 0.02 -17.18 -3.53
CA GLY A 371 1.12 -17.99 -3.01
C GLY A 371 2.35 -17.15 -2.64
N CYS A 372 3.32 -17.79 -2.00
CA CYS A 372 4.64 -17.22 -1.69
C CYS A 372 5.53 -17.30 -2.94
N ALA A 373 5.42 -16.32 -3.82
CA ALA A 373 6.29 -16.24 -4.99
C ALA A 373 7.77 -16.17 -4.58
N HIS A 374 8.65 -16.78 -5.37
CA HIS A 374 10.11 -16.82 -5.19
C HIS A 374 10.59 -17.49 -3.89
N LEU A 375 9.70 -18.11 -3.12
CA LEU A 375 10.08 -18.91 -1.95
C LEU A 375 10.54 -20.29 -2.42
N GLU A 376 11.85 -20.58 -2.29
CA GLU A 376 12.43 -21.86 -2.62
C GLU A 376 12.79 -22.65 -1.37
N GLU A 377 13.33 -21.97 -0.37
CA GLU A 377 13.78 -22.59 0.87
C GLU A 377 13.37 -21.73 2.08
N PRO A 378 12.33 -22.14 2.83
CA PRO A 378 11.87 -21.37 3.97
C PRO A 378 12.96 -21.15 5.02
N ASP A 379 13.04 -19.96 5.59
CA ASP A 379 13.88 -19.69 6.76
C ASP A 379 13.39 -20.56 7.94
N PRO A 380 14.27 -21.22 8.70
CA PRO A 380 13.89 -22.01 9.89
C PRO A 380 13.03 -21.25 10.90
N ALA A 381 13.13 -19.91 10.94
CA ALA A 381 12.22 -19.08 11.72
C ALA A 381 10.75 -19.21 11.29
N CYS A 382 10.45 -19.74 10.13
CA CYS A 382 9.10 -19.95 9.61
C CYS A 382 8.54 -21.36 9.87
N ASP A 383 9.29 -22.22 10.57
CA ASP A 383 8.82 -23.57 10.88
C ASP A 383 7.45 -23.56 11.55
N GLY A 384 6.57 -24.42 11.04
CA GLY A 384 5.18 -24.54 11.49
C GLY A 384 4.20 -23.50 10.89
N LEU A 385 4.66 -22.53 10.09
CA LEU A 385 3.79 -21.65 9.32
C LEU A 385 3.36 -22.31 8.00
N ARG A 386 2.12 -22.07 7.58
CA ARG A 386 1.59 -22.57 6.32
C ARG A 386 1.87 -21.57 5.19
N LEU A 387 2.93 -21.80 4.43
CA LEU A 387 3.42 -20.97 3.32
C LEU A 387 3.09 -21.65 1.97
N PRO A 388 1.94 -21.35 1.32
CA PRO A 388 1.61 -21.97 0.03
C PRO A 388 2.55 -21.47 -1.07
N LEU A 389 3.15 -22.37 -1.86
CA LEU A 389 4.06 -22.00 -2.95
C LEU A 389 3.34 -21.59 -4.24
N ALA A 390 2.07 -21.94 -4.36
CA ALA A 390 1.23 -21.58 -5.50
C ALA A 390 -0.03 -20.86 -5.00
N THR A 391 -0.67 -20.11 -5.89
CA THR A 391 -1.97 -19.54 -5.61
C THR A 391 -2.98 -20.65 -5.32
N VAL A 392 -3.72 -20.48 -4.23
CA VAL A 392 -4.76 -21.42 -3.80
C VAL A 392 -6.10 -20.85 -4.21
N GLU A 393 -6.83 -21.58 -5.07
CA GLU A 393 -8.19 -21.23 -5.43
C GLU A 393 -9.15 -21.55 -4.26
N GLY A 394 -10.11 -20.68 -4.04
CA GLY A 394 -11.10 -20.81 -2.97
C GLY A 394 -11.31 -19.47 -2.26
N ARG A 395 -12.52 -19.24 -1.80
CA ARG A 395 -12.91 -17.95 -1.19
C ARG A 395 -12.59 -17.95 0.30
N PRO A 396 -11.55 -17.20 0.74
CA PRO A 396 -11.33 -17.00 2.17
C PRO A 396 -12.51 -16.19 2.76
N ARG A 397 -13.01 -16.62 3.91
CA ARG A 397 -14.11 -15.93 4.61
C ARG A 397 -13.63 -14.75 5.42
N ALA A 398 -12.43 -14.87 5.99
CA ALA A 398 -11.77 -13.81 6.72
C ALA A 398 -10.27 -13.82 6.45
N VAL A 399 -9.72 -12.64 6.23
CA VAL A 399 -8.31 -12.40 5.98
C VAL A 399 -7.77 -11.34 6.93
N LEU A 400 -6.49 -11.44 7.24
CA LEU A 400 -5.77 -10.45 8.05
C LEU A 400 -4.66 -9.84 7.21
N ASN A 401 -4.57 -8.51 7.20
CA ASN A 401 -3.52 -7.75 6.53
C ASN A 401 -2.61 -7.10 7.56
N ASN A 402 -1.31 -7.33 7.49
CA ASN A 402 -0.31 -6.77 8.39
C ASN A 402 0.50 -5.67 7.73
N SER A 403 0.81 -4.62 8.49
CA SER A 403 1.76 -3.59 8.11
C SER A 403 2.65 -3.22 9.29
N SER A 404 3.96 -3.16 9.04
CA SER A 404 4.96 -2.74 10.04
C SER A 404 5.84 -1.64 9.45
N GLY A 405 5.98 -0.52 10.16
CA GLY A 405 6.77 0.63 9.76
C GLY A 405 7.98 0.87 10.64
N PHE A 406 8.96 1.60 10.14
CA PHE A 406 10.06 2.11 10.95
C PHE A 406 9.52 2.80 12.22
N GLY A 407 10.28 2.75 13.31
CA GLY A 407 9.82 3.17 14.64
C GLY A 407 8.98 2.10 15.34
N GLY A 408 8.78 0.91 14.72
CA GLY A 408 8.00 -0.18 15.28
C GLY A 408 6.50 0.08 15.24
N SER A 409 6.01 0.80 14.24
CA SER A 409 4.59 1.09 14.06
C SER A 409 3.90 -0.08 13.37
N ASN A 410 3.07 -0.84 14.10
CA ASN A 410 2.39 -2.03 13.59
C ASN A 410 0.88 -1.79 13.51
N VAL A 411 0.28 -2.14 12.35
CA VAL A 411 -1.15 -2.02 12.09
C VAL A 411 -1.65 -3.27 11.39
N CYS A 412 -2.81 -3.76 11.82
CA CYS A 412 -3.45 -4.94 11.24
C CYS A 412 -4.93 -4.66 10.96
N HIS A 413 -5.44 -5.21 9.85
CA HIS A 413 -6.86 -5.15 9.48
C HIS A 413 -7.42 -6.54 9.28
N VAL A 414 -8.63 -6.77 9.73
CA VAL A 414 -9.40 -7.98 9.42
C VAL A 414 -10.48 -7.62 8.41
N LEU A 415 -10.43 -8.27 7.25
CA LEU A 415 -11.43 -8.17 6.20
C LEU A 415 -12.25 -9.46 6.17
N LYS A 416 -13.56 -9.35 6.00
CA LYS A 416 -14.47 -10.50 5.93
C LYS A 416 -15.31 -10.47 4.65
N ALA A 417 -15.73 -11.65 4.20
CA ALA A 417 -16.76 -11.75 3.21
C ALA A 417 -18.03 -11.05 3.72
N PHE A 418 -18.54 -10.13 2.90
CA PHE A 418 -19.74 -9.37 3.27
C PHE A 418 -21.00 -10.22 3.03
N SER A 419 -21.86 -10.27 4.03
CA SER A 419 -23.24 -10.74 3.92
C SER A 419 -24.16 -9.57 4.23
N ALA A 420 -25.04 -9.27 3.28
CA ALA A 420 -26.04 -8.19 3.39
C ALA A 420 -26.98 -8.41 4.57
#